data_da96ca7a24d98331955f3aa4671b9b3e
#
_entry.id   da96ca7a24d98331955f3aa4671b9b3e
#
_cell.length_a   1.000
_cell.length_b   1.000
_cell.length_c   1.000
_cell.angle_alpha   90.00
_cell.angle_beta   90.00
_cell.angle_gamma   90.00
#
_symmetry.space_group_name_H-M   'P 1'
#
loop_
_entity.id
_entity.type
_entity.pdbx_description
1 polymer ?
#
loop_
_entity_poly.entity_id
_entity_poly.type
_entity_poly.pdbx_seq_one_letter_code
_entity_poly.pdbx_strand_id
1 'polypeptide(L)'
;MIKCEKKGVTVKETVASRVINEISIRLPSLSVNESVARSVCASFCAQLDPTATEIADVKCAVSEAVTNAIVHGYRDEIGIIYINVRVYEERVVRIDIRDKGRGIEDVKRARQPLFTTDAENERSGMGFTVMESFCDTVKVSSRVGRGTSVTLIKRFSAR
;
A
#
# COMPACT_ATOMS: atom_id res chain seq x y z
N MET A 1 13.04 29.61 -20.02
CA MET A 1 13.67 28.39 -19.49
C MET A 1 13.61 28.47 -17.99
N ILE A 2 12.52 27.99 -17.39
CA ILE A 2 12.27 28.05 -15.94
C ILE A 2 12.40 26.63 -15.42
N LYS A 3 13.50 26.36 -14.69
CA LYS A 3 13.70 25.10 -13.95
C LYS A 3 12.79 25.10 -12.74
N CYS A 4 11.79 24.27 -12.74
CA CYS A 4 11.02 23.94 -11.56
C CYS A 4 11.82 22.92 -10.74
N GLU A 5 12.61 23.40 -9.79
CA GLU A 5 13.25 22.56 -8.78
C GLU A 5 12.18 22.17 -7.77
N LYS A 6 11.67 20.95 -7.89
CA LYS A 6 10.97 20.30 -6.77
C LYS A 6 12.01 20.08 -5.68
N LYS A 7 11.96 20.88 -4.63
CA LYS A 7 12.74 20.67 -3.40
C LYS A 7 12.49 19.24 -2.92
N GLY A 8 13.49 18.40 -3.08
CA GLY A 8 13.52 17.07 -2.54
C GLY A 8 13.51 17.13 -1.02
N VAL A 9 12.34 16.98 -0.43
CA VAL A 9 12.26 16.59 0.98
C VAL A 9 12.63 15.12 1.01
N THR A 10 13.89 14.86 1.22
CA THR A 10 14.38 13.53 1.58
C THR A 10 13.76 13.22 2.93
N VAL A 11 12.67 12.46 2.94
CA VAL A 11 12.16 11.85 4.16
C VAL A 11 13.19 10.79 4.58
N LYS A 12 14.30 11.26 5.15
CA LYS A 12 15.20 10.40 5.91
C LYS A 12 14.34 9.74 6.97
N GLU A 13 14.36 8.42 6.97
CA GLU A 13 13.88 7.50 8.00
C GLU A 13 13.52 8.16 9.32
N THR A 14 12.30 8.67 9.40
CA THR A 14 11.79 9.22 10.63
C THR A 14 11.11 8.11 11.39
N VAL A 15 11.89 7.16 11.88
CA VAL A 15 11.45 6.24 12.92
C VAL A 15 11.93 6.81 14.27
N ALA A 16 11.61 8.06 14.53
CA ALA A 16 11.75 8.66 15.84
C ALA A 16 10.39 8.91 16.50
N SER A 17 9.28 8.75 15.77
CA SER A 17 7.97 8.92 16.37
C SER A 17 7.48 7.61 16.98
N ARG A 18 6.93 7.72 18.18
CA ARG A 18 6.42 6.60 18.97
C ARG A 18 5.19 5.99 18.28
N VAL A 19 5.10 4.66 18.22
CA VAL A 19 3.88 3.97 17.86
C VAL A 19 2.83 4.20 18.95
N ILE A 20 1.67 4.71 18.58
CA ILE A 20 0.56 4.98 19.49
C ILE A 20 -0.34 3.76 19.57
N ASN A 21 -0.61 3.12 18.43
CA ASN A 21 -1.48 1.96 18.33
C ASN A 21 -1.13 1.08 17.13
N GLU A 22 -1.48 -0.20 17.20
CA GLU A 22 -1.18 -1.17 16.16
C GLU A 22 -2.29 -2.19 16.04
N ILE A 23 -2.61 -2.62 14.81
CA ILE A 23 -3.48 -3.76 14.52
C ILE A 23 -2.83 -4.66 13.47
N SER A 24 -2.97 -5.96 13.67
CA SER A 24 -2.56 -6.99 12.70
C SER A 24 -3.78 -7.76 12.22
N ILE A 25 -3.89 -7.94 10.92
CA ILE A 25 -5.01 -8.60 10.25
C ILE A 25 -4.47 -9.72 9.36
N ARG A 26 -5.20 -10.81 9.31
CA ARG A 26 -4.93 -11.93 8.39
C ARG A 26 -6.20 -12.25 7.65
N LEU A 27 -6.15 -12.25 6.32
CA LEU A 27 -7.30 -12.50 5.46
C LEU A 27 -6.93 -13.52 4.38
N PRO A 28 -7.81 -14.49 4.07
CA PRO A 28 -7.67 -15.26 2.84
C PRO A 28 -7.68 -14.34 1.61
N SER A 29 -6.95 -14.71 0.56
CA SER A 29 -6.84 -13.94 -0.68
C SER A 29 -8.08 -14.06 -1.57
N LEU A 30 -9.26 -13.92 -0.97
CA LEU A 30 -10.55 -13.87 -1.64
C LEU A 30 -10.86 -12.43 -2.06
N SER A 31 -11.41 -12.24 -3.26
CA SER A 31 -11.73 -10.90 -3.79
C SER A 31 -12.66 -10.10 -2.88
N VAL A 32 -13.59 -10.77 -2.20
CA VAL A 32 -14.51 -10.14 -1.22
C VAL A 32 -13.76 -9.52 -0.03
N ASN A 33 -12.59 -10.04 0.32
CA ASN A 33 -11.79 -9.56 1.46
C ASN A 33 -11.03 -8.26 1.15
N GLU A 34 -10.96 -7.83 -0.11
CA GLU A 34 -10.40 -6.52 -0.47
C GLU A 34 -11.18 -5.39 0.21
N SER A 35 -12.51 -5.42 0.13
CA SER A 35 -13.37 -4.40 0.73
C SER A 35 -13.28 -4.39 2.26
N VAL A 36 -13.12 -5.56 2.88
CA VAL A 36 -12.89 -5.69 4.32
C VAL A 36 -11.55 -5.07 4.71
N ALA A 37 -10.48 -5.42 3.98
CA ALA A 37 -9.12 -4.92 4.25
C ALA A 37 -9.06 -3.39 4.23
N ARG A 38 -9.53 -2.76 3.14
CA ARG A 38 -9.52 -1.29 3.03
C ARG A 38 -10.38 -0.60 4.09
N SER A 39 -11.52 -1.20 4.45
CA SER A 39 -12.43 -0.63 5.44
C SER A 39 -11.85 -0.70 6.85
N VAL A 40 -11.24 -1.81 7.24
CA VAL A 40 -10.58 -1.95 8.55
C VAL A 40 -9.37 -1.01 8.64
N CYS A 41 -8.53 -0.94 7.61
CA CYS A 41 -7.38 -0.01 7.59
C CYS A 41 -7.85 1.45 7.74
N ALA A 42 -8.87 1.86 6.99
CA ALA A 42 -9.41 3.21 7.06
C ALA A 42 -10.02 3.53 8.43
N SER A 43 -10.80 2.60 9.00
CA SER A 43 -11.38 2.76 10.33
C SER A 43 -10.30 2.87 11.41
N PHE A 44 -9.22 2.11 11.29
CA PHE A 44 -8.10 2.19 12.23
C PHE A 44 -7.36 3.52 12.13
N CYS A 45 -7.25 4.09 10.92
CA CYS A 45 -6.66 5.42 10.69
C CYS A 45 -7.51 6.56 11.27
N ALA A 46 -8.82 6.35 11.48
CA ALA A 46 -9.72 7.39 11.98
C ALA A 46 -9.29 7.98 13.34
N GLN A 47 -8.57 7.22 14.17
CA GLN A 47 -8.01 7.69 15.44
C GLN A 47 -7.00 8.85 15.28
N LEU A 48 -6.49 9.07 14.08
CA LEU A 48 -5.62 10.20 13.73
C LEU A 48 -6.40 11.41 13.19
N ASP A 49 -7.75 11.38 13.25
CA ASP A 49 -8.63 12.44 12.77
C ASP A 49 -8.30 12.96 11.35
N PRO A 50 -8.20 12.05 10.35
CA PRO A 50 -7.93 12.44 8.97
C PRO A 50 -9.15 13.13 8.34
N THR A 51 -8.91 13.85 7.23
CA THR A 51 -10.00 14.34 6.38
C THR A 51 -10.66 13.19 5.61
N ALA A 52 -11.86 13.43 5.07
CA ALA A 52 -12.56 12.45 4.23
C ALA A 52 -11.74 12.08 2.98
N THR A 53 -11.03 13.05 2.39
CA THR A 53 -10.14 12.82 1.25
C THR A 53 -8.96 11.93 1.64
N GLU A 54 -8.31 12.20 2.76
CA GLU A 54 -7.18 11.38 3.23
C GLU A 54 -7.58 9.94 3.54
N ILE A 55 -8.79 9.73 4.07
CA ILE A 55 -9.34 8.38 4.27
C ILE A 55 -9.62 7.69 2.92
N ALA A 56 -10.15 8.43 1.94
CA ALA A 56 -10.35 7.90 0.59
C ALA A 56 -9.03 7.48 -0.06
N ASP A 57 -7.98 8.30 0.08
CA ASP A 57 -6.64 7.98 -0.40
C ASP A 57 -6.10 6.67 0.21
N VAL A 58 -6.23 6.52 1.54
CA VAL A 58 -5.83 5.29 2.23
C VAL A 58 -6.61 4.09 1.71
N LYS A 59 -7.93 4.22 1.54
CA LYS A 59 -8.77 3.14 0.99
C LYS A 59 -8.30 2.73 -0.40
N CYS A 60 -8.04 3.70 -1.29
CA CYS A 60 -7.57 3.42 -2.64
C CYS A 60 -6.21 2.72 -2.63
N ALA A 61 -5.24 3.23 -1.86
CA ALA A 61 -3.90 2.65 -1.80
C ALA A 61 -3.91 1.21 -1.24
N VAL A 62 -4.69 0.95 -0.19
CA VAL A 62 -4.84 -0.40 0.39
C VAL A 62 -5.54 -1.32 -0.60
N SER A 63 -6.58 -0.85 -1.27
CA SER A 63 -7.32 -1.59 -2.31
C SER A 63 -6.38 -2.10 -3.40
N GLU A 64 -5.52 -1.23 -3.93
CA GLU A 64 -4.55 -1.59 -4.96
C GLU A 64 -3.53 -2.63 -4.46
N ALA A 65 -2.98 -2.43 -3.25
CA ALA A 65 -2.00 -3.35 -2.70
C ALA A 65 -2.59 -4.74 -2.41
N VAL A 66 -3.80 -4.80 -1.86
CA VAL A 66 -4.51 -6.07 -1.59
C VAL A 66 -4.91 -6.76 -2.88
N THR A 67 -5.42 -6.02 -3.86
CA THR A 67 -5.75 -6.56 -5.20
C THR A 67 -4.51 -7.15 -5.86
N ASN A 68 -3.36 -6.49 -5.77
CA ASN A 68 -2.11 -7.03 -6.31
C ASN A 68 -1.72 -8.35 -5.63
N ALA A 69 -1.88 -8.46 -4.31
CA ALA A 69 -1.62 -9.70 -3.59
C ALA A 69 -2.56 -10.85 -4.03
N ILE A 70 -3.85 -10.56 -4.22
CA ILE A 70 -4.85 -11.53 -4.66
C ILE A 70 -4.54 -12.00 -6.08
N VAL A 71 -4.43 -11.05 -7.02
CA VAL A 71 -4.40 -11.32 -8.45
C VAL A 71 -3.02 -11.75 -8.94
N HIS A 72 -1.98 -11.08 -8.49
CA HIS A 72 -0.62 -11.32 -8.95
C HIS A 72 0.19 -12.17 -7.99
N GLY A 73 -0.04 -12.02 -6.68
CA GLY A 73 0.64 -12.81 -5.67
C GLY A 73 0.19 -14.26 -5.67
N TYR A 74 -1.07 -14.50 -5.41
CA TYR A 74 -1.63 -15.87 -5.30
C TYR A 74 -2.26 -16.38 -6.59
N ARG A 75 -2.73 -15.49 -7.45
CA ARG A 75 -3.32 -15.80 -8.75
C ARG A 75 -4.42 -16.87 -8.70
N ASP A 76 -4.07 -18.14 -8.86
CA ASP A 76 -4.99 -19.27 -8.94
C ASP A 76 -5.10 -20.03 -7.61
N GLU A 77 -4.42 -19.57 -6.57
CA GLU A 77 -4.41 -20.19 -5.26
C GLU A 77 -5.00 -19.26 -4.19
N ILE A 78 -5.57 -19.85 -3.15
CA ILE A 78 -6.01 -19.07 -1.98
C ILE A 78 -4.90 -19.14 -0.95
N GLY A 79 -4.26 -18.00 -0.71
CA GLY A 79 -3.28 -17.84 0.35
C GLY A 79 -3.74 -16.87 1.43
N ILE A 80 -2.81 -16.45 2.28
CA ILE A 80 -3.10 -15.51 3.37
C ILE A 80 -2.40 -14.18 3.10
N ILE A 81 -3.18 -13.11 3.14
CA ILE A 81 -2.68 -11.74 3.12
C ILE A 81 -2.52 -11.28 4.56
N TYR A 82 -1.35 -10.79 4.90
CA TYR A 82 -1.00 -10.25 6.20
C TYR A 82 -0.96 -8.73 6.10
N ILE A 83 -1.73 -8.05 6.93
CA ILE A 83 -1.79 -6.59 6.99
C ILE A 83 -1.45 -6.16 8.41
N ASN A 84 -0.50 -5.24 8.53
CA ASN A 84 -0.17 -4.59 9.79
C ASN A 84 -0.32 -3.09 9.63
N VAL A 85 -1.12 -2.47 10.49
CA VAL A 85 -1.34 -1.02 10.50
C VAL A 85 -0.81 -0.47 11.81
N ARG A 86 0.13 0.48 11.70
CA ARG A 86 0.68 1.23 12.83
C ARG A 86 0.38 2.70 12.68
N VAL A 87 -0.11 3.29 13.74
CA VAL A 87 -0.28 4.74 13.84
C VAL A 87 0.76 5.29 14.81
N TYR A 88 1.33 6.41 14.41
CA TYR A 88 2.42 7.06 15.12
C TYR A 88 1.99 8.45 15.59
N GLU A 89 2.71 8.99 16.56
CA GLU A 89 2.69 10.41 16.83
C GLU A 89 2.88 11.20 15.52
N GLU A 90 2.62 12.50 15.52
CA GLU A 90 2.69 13.37 14.34
C GLU A 90 1.75 12.95 13.17
N ARG A 91 0.66 12.23 13.47
CA ARG A 91 -0.40 11.88 12.50
C ARG A 91 0.11 11.05 11.32
N VAL A 92 1.05 10.16 11.57
CA VAL A 92 1.60 9.26 10.56
C VAL A 92 0.97 7.88 10.69
N VAL A 93 0.55 7.30 9.56
CA VAL A 93 0.18 5.89 9.45
C VAL A 93 1.17 5.15 8.58
N ARG A 94 1.51 3.94 8.99
CA ARG A 94 2.22 2.97 8.19
C ARG A 94 1.38 1.71 8.06
N ILE A 95 1.20 1.25 6.82
CA ILE A 95 0.46 0.04 6.49
C ILE A 95 1.40 -0.88 5.73
N ASP A 96 1.68 -2.04 6.31
CA ASP A 96 2.47 -3.09 5.68
C ASP A 96 1.51 -4.18 5.20
N ILE A 97 1.52 -4.49 3.90
CA ILE A 97 0.69 -5.52 3.26
C ILE A 97 1.62 -6.55 2.65
N ARG A 98 1.47 -7.81 3.07
CA ARG A 98 2.36 -8.89 2.67
C ARG A 98 1.60 -10.12 2.21
N ASP A 99 2.01 -10.66 1.09
CA ASP A 99 1.66 -12.00 0.63
C ASP A 99 2.88 -12.94 0.65
N LYS A 100 2.60 -14.24 0.56
CA LYS A 100 3.60 -15.30 0.39
C LYS A 100 3.43 -16.00 -0.97
N GLY A 101 2.93 -15.27 -1.96
CA GLY A 101 2.69 -15.78 -3.30
C GLY A 101 3.95 -15.90 -4.14
N ARG A 102 3.78 -15.81 -5.44
CA ARG A 102 4.84 -16.04 -6.42
C ARG A 102 5.96 -14.98 -6.40
N GLY A 103 5.70 -13.79 -5.87
CA GLY A 103 6.63 -12.66 -5.92
C GLY A 103 6.66 -11.99 -7.31
N ILE A 104 7.49 -10.95 -7.38
CA ILE A 104 7.71 -10.12 -8.59
C ILE A 104 9.16 -10.27 -9.02
N GLU A 105 9.39 -10.61 -10.28
CA GLU A 105 10.72 -10.80 -10.84
C GLU A 105 11.48 -9.47 -10.97
N ASP A 106 10.83 -8.46 -11.53
CA ASP A 106 11.38 -7.12 -11.70
C ASP A 106 10.44 -6.06 -11.11
N VAL A 107 10.71 -5.68 -9.85
CA VAL A 107 9.93 -4.67 -9.12
C VAL A 107 10.02 -3.30 -9.80
N LYS A 108 11.15 -2.94 -10.37
CA LYS A 108 11.33 -1.64 -11.05
C LYS A 108 10.42 -1.55 -12.27
N ARG A 109 10.37 -2.61 -13.06
CA ARG A 109 9.48 -2.70 -14.22
C ARG A 109 8.01 -2.75 -13.83
N ALA A 110 7.68 -3.51 -12.78
CA ALA A 110 6.30 -3.61 -12.28
C ALA A 110 5.74 -2.27 -11.76
N ARG A 111 6.60 -1.34 -11.34
CA ARG A 111 6.21 0.01 -10.90
C ARG A 111 6.07 1.02 -12.03
N GLN A 112 6.45 0.67 -13.25
CA GLN A 112 6.27 1.57 -14.40
C GLN A 112 4.78 1.72 -14.74
N PRO A 113 4.32 2.95 -15.05
CA PRO A 113 2.94 3.17 -15.46
C PRO A 113 2.58 2.29 -16.67
N LEU A 114 1.35 1.76 -16.69
CA LEU A 114 0.80 0.90 -17.74
C LEU A 114 1.49 -0.47 -17.88
N PHE A 115 2.41 -0.84 -17.00
CA PHE A 115 2.96 -2.18 -16.99
C PHE A 115 1.99 -3.15 -16.30
N THR A 116 1.56 -4.17 -17.01
CA THR A 116 0.77 -5.28 -16.45
C THR A 116 1.26 -6.60 -17.03
N THR A 117 1.27 -7.63 -16.22
CA THR A 117 1.51 -9.02 -16.65
C THR A 117 0.21 -9.73 -17.04
N ASP A 118 -0.93 -9.08 -16.85
CA ASP A 118 -2.27 -9.62 -17.10
C ASP A 118 -3.03 -8.73 -18.08
N ALA A 119 -2.52 -8.63 -19.31
CA ALA A 119 -3.10 -7.82 -20.36
C ALA A 119 -4.51 -8.33 -20.81
N GLU A 120 -4.82 -9.60 -20.55
CA GLU A 120 -6.09 -10.21 -20.95
C GLU A 120 -7.26 -9.84 -20.03
N ASN A 121 -6.99 -9.41 -18.79
CA ASN A 121 -8.02 -9.05 -17.80
C ASN A 121 -8.22 -7.54 -17.62
N GLU A 122 -7.83 -6.72 -18.61
CA GLU A 122 -8.08 -5.25 -18.68
C GLU A 122 -7.64 -4.46 -17.44
N ARG A 123 -6.62 -4.91 -16.71
CA ARG A 123 -6.11 -4.16 -15.58
C ARG A 123 -5.19 -3.07 -16.07
N SER A 124 -5.43 -1.86 -15.59
CA SER A 124 -4.79 -0.63 -16.09
C SER A 124 -3.26 -0.58 -15.97
N GLY A 125 -2.64 -1.48 -15.20
CA GLY A 125 -1.21 -1.40 -14.89
C GLY A 125 -0.84 -0.17 -14.07
N MET A 126 -1.81 0.43 -13.36
CA MET A 126 -1.66 1.69 -12.63
C MET A 126 -1.62 1.52 -11.11
N GLY A 127 -1.68 0.28 -10.59
CA GLY A 127 -1.80 0.03 -9.15
C GLY A 127 -0.70 0.70 -8.31
N PHE A 128 0.56 0.56 -8.70
CA PHE A 128 1.67 1.22 -8.00
C PHE A 128 1.64 2.73 -8.17
N THR A 129 1.29 3.23 -9.36
CA THR A 129 1.12 4.67 -9.63
C THR A 129 0.03 5.27 -8.74
N VAL A 130 -1.09 4.57 -8.57
CA VAL A 130 -2.18 4.99 -7.67
C VAL A 130 -1.69 5.05 -6.23
N MET A 131 -1.02 4.00 -5.73
CA MET A 131 -0.45 4.00 -4.39
C MET A 131 0.52 5.17 -4.17
N GLU A 132 1.41 5.44 -5.14
CA GLU A 132 2.39 6.53 -5.09
C GLU A 132 1.75 7.91 -5.16
N SER A 133 0.56 8.04 -5.78
CA SER A 133 -0.19 9.30 -5.82
C SER A 133 -0.85 9.63 -4.49
N PHE A 134 -1.24 8.62 -3.71
CA PHE A 134 -2.02 8.79 -2.49
C PHE A 134 -1.20 8.66 -1.20
N CYS A 135 0.01 8.12 -1.27
CA CYS A 135 0.88 7.94 -0.12
C CYS A 135 2.15 8.80 -0.25
N ASP A 136 2.70 9.24 0.87
CA ASP A 136 3.98 9.98 0.90
C ASP A 136 5.16 9.07 0.56
N THR A 137 5.05 7.79 0.91
CA THR A 137 6.07 6.79 0.61
C THR A 137 5.43 5.45 0.29
N VAL A 138 5.88 4.83 -0.79
CA VAL A 138 5.56 3.44 -1.15
C VAL A 138 6.86 2.67 -1.30
N LYS A 139 7.04 1.64 -0.45
CA LYS A 139 8.18 0.72 -0.56
C LYS A 139 7.67 -0.65 -0.98
N VAL A 140 8.36 -1.27 -1.93
CA VAL A 140 8.03 -2.61 -2.41
C VAL A 140 9.28 -3.48 -2.28
N SER A 141 9.13 -4.60 -1.62
CA SER A 141 10.15 -5.65 -1.53
C SER A 141 9.53 -6.96 -1.99
N SER A 142 10.15 -7.62 -2.95
CA SER A 142 9.65 -8.87 -3.48
C SER A 142 10.79 -9.82 -3.83
N ARG A 143 10.51 -11.11 -3.71
CA ARG A 143 11.39 -12.17 -4.12
C ARG A 143 10.57 -13.29 -4.74
N VAL A 144 10.95 -13.73 -5.92
CA VAL A 144 10.32 -14.85 -6.62
C VAL A 144 10.24 -16.08 -5.72
N GLY A 145 9.07 -16.68 -5.63
CA GLY A 145 8.78 -17.83 -4.78
C GLY A 145 8.69 -17.54 -3.27
N ARG A 146 8.79 -16.27 -2.86
CA ARG A 146 8.72 -15.86 -1.44
C ARG A 146 7.60 -14.84 -1.15
N GLY A 147 7.02 -14.26 -2.20
CA GLY A 147 5.95 -13.28 -2.11
C GLY A 147 6.44 -11.84 -2.16
N THR A 148 5.52 -10.94 -1.84
CA THR A 148 5.71 -9.49 -1.94
C THR A 148 5.30 -8.82 -0.63
N SER A 149 6.01 -7.76 -0.28
CA SER A 149 5.68 -6.85 0.82
C SER A 149 5.60 -5.44 0.29
N VAL A 150 4.45 -4.80 0.49
CA VAL A 150 4.21 -3.39 0.16
C VAL A 150 4.06 -2.62 1.46
N THR A 151 4.83 -1.55 1.62
CA THR A 151 4.72 -0.62 2.74
C THR A 151 4.20 0.72 2.23
N LEU A 152 3.08 1.16 2.76
CA LEU A 152 2.46 2.44 2.51
C LEU A 152 2.65 3.33 3.73
N ILE A 153 3.14 4.56 3.54
CA ILE A 153 3.28 5.55 4.62
C ILE A 153 2.57 6.82 4.19
N LYS A 154 1.69 7.32 5.06
CA LYS A 154 0.98 8.59 4.85
C LYS A 154 1.00 9.40 6.13
N ARG A 155 1.29 10.69 5.98
CA ARG A 155 1.13 11.70 7.02
C ARG A 155 -0.17 12.45 6.75
N PHE A 156 -1.03 12.53 7.75
CA PHE A 156 -2.26 13.33 7.65
C PHE A 156 -1.97 14.79 7.99
N SER A 157 -2.70 15.69 7.32
CA SER A 157 -2.55 17.14 7.52
C SER A 157 -2.86 17.53 8.97
N ALA A 158 -2.15 18.53 9.47
CA ALA A 158 -2.53 19.18 10.73
C ALA A 158 -3.87 19.91 10.54
N ARG A 159 -4.75 19.81 11.50
CA ARG A 159 -5.94 20.65 11.62
C ARG A 159 -5.69 21.82 12.54
#